data_2adf74aa9b9acef6b33aea0ce01ff3fc
#
_entry.id   2adf74aa9b9acef6b33aea0ce01ff3fc
#
_cell.length_a   1.000
_cell.length_b   1.000
_cell.length_c   1.000
_cell.angle_alpha   90.00
_cell.angle_beta   90.00
_cell.angle_gamma   90.00
#
_symmetry.space_group_name_H-M   'P 1'
#
loop_
_entity.id
_entity.type
_entity.pdbx_description
1 polymer ?
#
loop_
_entity_poly.entity_id
_entity_poly.type
_entity_poly.pdbx_seq_one_letter_code
_entity_poly.pdbx_strand_id
1 'polypeptide(L)'
;MLAVWLMESKALSETAHPVGEGNLESILPENSSKAAGPMPVDTGGGRYHVQWDDSAPMTPLGQMVFFAQFLHAGGRWEDFCKDAPFGFTSPNAPSHEDVLGSLAFSILCGHTRYAHVNAVRFDAVSPAMLGMNKVVSEDSARRNLKKFDAMEARQWQRKHLRETWERLLCEPWMLDIDTTVKTVFGHQEGAEVGYNPHKPGRPSHAYHTYWIARLRLCLDVEVRPGKQSSSSYGMPALWELIDSLPVECRPQGIRGDCGYGSEANMLACEKRNIPYLFKLRQTVKIKNLISLMERQGGWVDCGQGFEGIEGEVRLSGWSRQRRVIIARRLVKKENPEATKNATPLLTHYGMLPVESESHEYIVLASTMPYGVDALVRLYRERGDAENPFDELKNQWGWAGFTTQDIDRCQVTARLIAQIYNWWSLYARLVDSERHREAVTTRPELLGGVGRQTKHAGQTQINISLTHSKSNSIKAKLAEASAFLQGLITTAEQLTNPQRWELILLRIFEKFIQPKLQNTGLPTLATG
;
A
#
# COMPACT_ATOMS: atom_id res chain seq x y z
N MET A 1 14.23 -31.43 13.98
CA MET A 1 15.27 -31.58 12.94
C MET A 1 16.61 -30.93 13.30
N LEU A 2 16.65 -29.72 13.89
CA LEU A 2 17.92 -29.10 14.30
C LEU A 2 18.67 -29.86 15.43
N ALA A 3 17.93 -30.45 16.36
CA ALA A 3 18.52 -31.20 17.47
C ALA A 3 19.14 -32.55 17.04
N VAL A 4 18.63 -33.15 15.99
CA VAL A 4 19.18 -34.41 15.43
C VAL A 4 20.46 -34.13 14.65
N TRP A 5 20.52 -32.98 13.93
CA TRP A 5 21.72 -32.58 13.20
C TRP A 5 22.90 -32.22 14.11
N LEU A 6 22.62 -31.63 15.29
CA LEU A 6 23.64 -31.32 16.30
C LEU A 6 24.17 -32.57 17.06
N MET A 7 23.40 -33.65 17.12
CA MET A 7 23.87 -34.93 17.68
C MET A 7 24.70 -35.72 16.69
N GLU A 8 24.37 -35.69 15.40
CA GLU A 8 25.17 -36.34 14.35
C GLU A 8 26.52 -35.66 14.13
N SER A 9 26.59 -34.32 14.27
CA SER A 9 27.88 -33.61 14.17
C SER A 9 28.83 -33.90 15.35
N LYS A 10 28.32 -34.25 16.52
CA LYS A 10 29.14 -34.66 17.67
C LYS A 10 29.69 -36.11 17.52
N ALA A 11 28.94 -36.99 16.89
CA ALA A 11 29.37 -38.40 16.68
C ALA A 11 30.48 -38.50 15.60
N LEU A 12 30.57 -37.55 14.68
CA LEU A 12 31.62 -37.49 13.65
C LEU A 12 32.95 -36.92 14.16
N SER A 13 32.98 -36.25 15.33
CA SER A 13 34.19 -35.70 15.92
C SER A 13 34.98 -36.67 16.80
N GLU A 14 34.40 -37.83 17.14
CA GLU A 14 35.05 -38.82 18.02
C GLU A 14 35.78 -39.97 17.29
N THR A 15 35.76 -39.99 15.95
CA THR A 15 36.43 -41.06 15.16
C THR A 15 37.59 -40.57 14.29
N ALA A 16 38.03 -39.34 14.46
CA ALA A 16 39.22 -38.83 13.75
C ALA A 16 40.48 -39.14 14.58
N HIS A 17 41.32 -40.05 14.10
CA HIS A 17 42.69 -40.28 14.62
C HIS A 17 43.47 -38.94 14.58
N PRO A 18 44.35 -38.66 15.55
CA PRO A 18 45.14 -37.44 15.60
C PRO A 18 46.14 -37.43 14.44
N VAL A 19 45.84 -36.66 13.43
CA VAL A 19 46.84 -36.19 12.47
C VAL A 19 47.63 -35.09 13.20
N GLY A 20 48.97 -35.22 13.23
CA GLY A 20 49.86 -34.44 14.03
C GLY A 20 49.63 -32.95 14.05
N GLU A 21 49.91 -32.35 15.20
CA GLU A 21 49.92 -30.89 15.42
C GLU A 21 50.86 -30.20 14.46
N GLY A 22 50.41 -29.98 13.22
CA GLY A 22 51.00 -29.00 12.32
C GLY A 22 50.37 -27.66 12.63
N ASN A 23 51.20 -26.72 13.00
CA ASN A 23 50.92 -25.34 13.36
C ASN A 23 49.89 -24.69 12.42
N LEU A 24 48.62 -24.61 12.82
CA LEU A 24 47.57 -23.90 12.12
C LEU A 24 47.79 -22.37 12.06
N GLU A 25 48.73 -21.83 12.84
CA GLU A 25 49.09 -20.42 12.84
C GLU A 25 49.83 -19.95 11.57
N SER A 26 50.37 -20.90 10.77
CA SER A 26 51.08 -20.54 9.53
C SER A 26 50.21 -20.39 8.30
N ILE A 27 48.87 -20.55 8.41
CA ILE A 27 47.91 -20.46 7.28
C ILE A 27 47.18 -19.10 7.26
N LEU A 28 47.27 -18.32 8.33
CA LEU A 28 46.72 -16.97 8.33
C LEU A 28 47.73 -16.02 7.67
N PRO A 29 47.33 -15.31 6.59
CA PRO A 29 48.22 -14.34 5.99
C PRO A 29 48.52 -13.22 7.00
N GLU A 30 49.81 -12.93 7.22
CA GLU A 30 50.22 -11.77 7.98
C GLU A 30 49.54 -10.50 7.46
N ASN A 31 49.03 -9.70 8.38
CA ASN A 31 48.43 -8.39 8.11
C ASN A 31 49.39 -7.48 7.36
N SER A 32 49.52 -7.59 6.06
CA SER A 32 50.20 -6.64 5.22
C SER A 32 49.20 -5.66 4.62
N SER A 33 49.20 -4.43 5.07
CA SER A 33 48.44 -3.26 4.56
C SER A 33 48.90 -2.80 3.16
N LYS A 34 49.31 -3.73 2.29
CA LYS A 34 49.51 -3.48 0.86
C LYS A 34 48.27 -3.84 0.12
N ALA A 35 47.77 -2.96 -0.75
CA ALA A 35 46.63 -3.19 -1.63
C ALA A 35 46.79 -4.56 -2.28
N ALA A 36 46.08 -5.55 -1.72
CA ALA A 36 46.07 -6.91 -2.24
C ALA A 36 45.43 -6.86 -3.62
N GLY A 37 46.07 -7.46 -4.61
CA GLY A 37 45.50 -7.60 -5.95
C GLY A 37 44.17 -8.38 -5.89
N PRO A 38 43.46 -8.53 -7.01
CA PRO A 38 42.20 -9.24 -7.06
C PRO A 38 42.27 -10.63 -6.43
N MET A 39 41.41 -10.92 -5.46
CA MET A 39 41.32 -12.19 -4.73
C MET A 39 40.60 -13.24 -5.58
N PRO A 40 41.22 -14.39 -5.90
CA PRO A 40 40.55 -15.45 -6.63
C PRO A 40 39.56 -16.19 -5.72
N VAL A 41 38.32 -16.39 -6.21
CA VAL A 41 37.25 -17.13 -5.52
C VAL A 41 36.70 -18.16 -6.48
N ASP A 42 36.79 -19.45 -6.14
CA ASP A 42 36.24 -20.55 -6.91
C ASP A 42 34.78 -20.80 -6.51
N THR A 43 33.91 -20.89 -7.52
CA THR A 43 32.48 -21.18 -7.37
C THR A 43 32.04 -22.27 -8.32
N GLY A 44 30.81 -22.75 -8.20
CA GLY A 44 30.22 -23.68 -9.19
C GLY A 44 30.11 -23.11 -10.61
N GLY A 45 30.18 -21.78 -10.79
CA GLY A 45 30.20 -21.10 -12.08
C GLY A 45 31.60 -20.82 -12.63
N GLY A 46 32.67 -21.19 -11.92
CA GLY A 46 34.07 -20.95 -12.28
C GLY A 46 34.80 -20.08 -11.29
N ARG A 47 36.03 -19.69 -11.68
CA ARG A 47 36.90 -18.82 -10.88
C ARG A 47 36.63 -17.35 -11.16
N TYR A 48 36.36 -16.56 -10.10
CA TYR A 48 36.17 -15.12 -10.14
C TYR A 48 37.35 -14.44 -9.44
N HIS A 49 37.74 -13.27 -9.92
CA HIS A 49 38.73 -12.42 -9.29
C HIS A 49 37.98 -11.23 -8.65
N VAL A 50 37.92 -11.21 -7.32
CA VAL A 50 37.19 -10.21 -6.52
C VAL A 50 38.11 -9.10 -6.08
N GLN A 51 37.70 -7.87 -6.31
CA GLN A 51 38.39 -6.66 -5.83
C GLN A 51 37.34 -5.70 -5.29
N TRP A 52 37.61 -5.09 -4.12
CA TRP A 52 36.78 -4.00 -3.60
C TRP A 52 37.15 -2.70 -4.30
N ASP A 53 36.16 -1.93 -4.70
CA ASP A 53 36.34 -0.61 -5.32
C ASP A 53 35.92 0.49 -4.33
N ASP A 54 36.89 1.03 -3.62
CA ASP A 54 36.71 2.12 -2.66
C ASP A 54 36.91 3.51 -3.32
N SER A 55 37.00 3.57 -4.64
CA SER A 55 37.29 4.81 -5.38
C SER A 55 36.18 5.84 -5.33
N ALA A 56 34.94 5.40 -5.14
CA ALA A 56 33.75 6.25 -5.02
C ALA A 56 32.63 5.55 -4.26
N PRO A 57 31.80 6.28 -3.48
CA PRO A 57 30.64 5.71 -2.84
C PRO A 57 29.60 5.25 -3.86
N MET A 58 28.92 4.15 -3.57
CA MET A 58 27.93 3.52 -4.44
C MET A 58 26.61 3.28 -3.70
N THR A 59 25.53 3.19 -4.49
CA THR A 59 24.20 2.82 -4.02
C THR A 59 23.55 1.79 -4.95
N PRO A 60 22.78 0.82 -4.44
CA PRO A 60 21.97 -0.06 -5.26
C PRO A 60 20.70 0.65 -5.81
N LEU A 61 20.41 1.86 -5.36
CA LEU A 61 19.21 2.64 -5.65
C LEU A 61 19.52 3.90 -6.46
N GLY A 62 20.37 3.78 -7.48
CA GLY A 62 20.85 4.92 -8.26
C GLY A 62 19.76 5.79 -8.88
N GLN A 63 18.58 5.21 -9.20
CA GLN A 63 17.45 5.95 -9.75
C GLN A 63 16.62 6.69 -8.70
N MET A 64 16.92 6.54 -7.40
CA MET A 64 16.24 7.26 -6.32
C MET A 64 16.32 8.78 -6.48
N VAL A 65 17.35 9.29 -7.15
CA VAL A 65 17.52 10.72 -7.45
C VAL A 65 16.31 11.31 -8.17
N PHE A 66 15.64 10.57 -9.04
CA PHE A 66 14.43 11.02 -9.76
C PHE A 66 13.20 11.08 -8.85
N PHE A 67 13.05 10.13 -7.92
CA PHE A 67 12.00 10.19 -6.92
C PHE A 67 12.23 11.36 -5.94
N ALA A 68 13.46 11.56 -5.51
CA ALA A 68 13.83 12.72 -4.68
C ALA A 68 13.55 14.05 -5.42
N GLN A 69 13.88 14.15 -6.72
CA GLN A 69 13.53 15.32 -7.55
C GLN A 69 12.01 15.54 -7.62
N PHE A 70 11.22 14.49 -7.76
CA PHE A 70 9.75 14.57 -7.76
C PHE A 70 9.21 15.19 -6.47
N LEU A 71 9.70 14.72 -5.32
CA LEU A 71 9.31 15.25 -4.02
C LEU A 71 9.76 16.70 -3.84
N HIS A 72 11.01 17.02 -4.23
CA HIS A 72 11.59 18.36 -4.16
C HIS A 72 10.85 19.36 -5.06
N ALA A 73 10.53 18.99 -6.29
CA ALA A 73 9.81 19.88 -7.22
C ALA A 73 8.47 20.36 -6.65
N GLY A 74 7.77 19.51 -5.90
CA GLY A 74 6.54 19.86 -5.21
C GLY A 74 6.72 20.39 -3.79
N GLY A 75 7.94 20.42 -3.25
CA GLY A 75 8.24 20.77 -1.86
C GLY A 75 7.67 19.80 -0.84
N ARG A 76 7.25 18.60 -1.28
CA ARG A 76 6.49 17.66 -0.43
C ARG A 76 7.30 17.07 0.72
N TRP A 77 8.56 16.73 0.47
CA TRP A 77 9.42 16.14 1.47
C TRP A 77 9.92 17.16 2.49
N GLU A 78 10.39 18.30 2.00
CA GLU A 78 10.92 19.38 2.84
C GLU A 78 9.84 19.92 3.78
N ASP A 79 8.63 20.22 3.25
CA ASP A 79 7.50 20.72 4.04
C ASP A 79 7.06 19.67 5.07
N PHE A 80 7.01 18.38 4.69
CA PHE A 80 6.66 17.27 5.58
C PHE A 80 7.63 17.13 6.75
N CYS A 81 8.95 17.21 6.49
CA CYS A 81 9.98 17.12 7.52
C CYS A 81 9.98 18.36 8.42
N LYS A 82 9.85 19.55 7.83
CA LYS A 82 9.85 20.83 8.54
C LYS A 82 8.69 20.92 9.55
N ASP A 83 7.52 20.48 9.16
CA ASP A 83 6.30 20.58 9.97
C ASP A 83 6.17 19.45 11.01
N ALA A 84 7.07 18.45 10.99
CA ALA A 84 7.04 17.34 11.92
C ALA A 84 7.19 17.82 13.38
N PRO A 85 6.31 17.39 14.30
CA PRO A 85 6.28 17.92 15.66
C PRO A 85 7.37 17.32 16.56
N PHE A 86 8.63 17.39 16.13
CA PHE A 86 9.77 17.00 16.93
C PHE A 86 10.20 18.15 17.86
N GLY A 87 10.05 17.96 19.15
CA GLY A 87 10.57 18.88 20.16
C GLY A 87 12.04 18.63 20.50
N PHE A 88 12.94 18.66 19.52
CA PHE A 88 14.37 18.46 19.77
C PHE A 88 15.00 19.68 20.46
N THR A 89 15.59 19.45 21.63
CA THR A 89 16.27 20.49 22.42
C THR A 89 17.80 20.31 22.47
N SER A 90 18.29 19.11 22.14
CA SER A 90 19.72 18.81 22.18
C SER A 90 20.41 19.20 20.86
N PRO A 91 21.59 19.86 20.90
CA PRO A 91 22.36 20.14 19.70
C PRO A 91 22.86 18.86 18.99
N ASN A 92 22.89 17.73 19.68
CA ASN A 92 23.26 16.42 19.14
C ASN A 92 22.05 15.60 18.65
N ALA A 93 20.84 16.17 18.64
CA ALA A 93 19.67 15.49 18.12
C ALA A 93 19.85 15.25 16.60
N PRO A 94 19.31 14.13 16.06
CA PRO A 94 19.25 13.95 14.63
C PRO A 94 18.32 14.99 14.01
N SER A 95 18.52 15.35 12.75
CA SER A 95 17.58 16.21 12.04
C SER A 95 16.22 15.50 11.82
N HIS A 96 15.20 16.27 11.48
CA HIS A 96 13.88 15.70 11.13
C HIS A 96 14.02 14.78 9.91
N GLU A 97 14.78 15.18 8.91
CA GLU A 97 15.10 14.41 7.72
C GLU A 97 15.81 13.10 8.07
N ASP A 98 16.76 13.12 9.03
CA ASP A 98 17.45 11.90 9.45
C ASP A 98 16.48 10.87 10.05
N VAL A 99 15.55 11.30 10.91
CA VAL A 99 14.61 10.38 11.58
C VAL A 99 13.55 9.88 10.60
N LEU A 100 12.85 10.81 9.94
CA LEU A 100 11.77 10.46 9.00
C LEU A 100 12.31 9.80 7.74
N GLY A 101 13.45 10.29 7.24
CA GLY A 101 14.11 9.75 6.06
C GLY A 101 14.61 8.32 6.27
N SER A 102 15.13 7.98 7.46
CA SER A 102 15.53 6.61 7.76
C SER A 102 14.38 5.62 7.62
N LEU A 103 13.19 6.00 8.08
CA LEU A 103 12.00 5.18 7.92
C LEU A 103 11.47 5.20 6.48
N ALA A 104 11.38 6.38 5.87
CA ALA A 104 10.90 6.53 4.50
C ALA A 104 11.78 5.73 3.52
N PHE A 105 13.09 5.82 3.67
CA PHE A 105 14.06 5.09 2.86
C PHE A 105 13.91 3.57 3.04
N SER A 106 13.78 3.11 4.29
CA SER A 106 13.53 1.70 4.59
C SER A 106 12.22 1.20 3.98
N ILE A 107 11.13 1.98 4.08
CA ILE A 107 9.83 1.67 3.49
C ILE A 107 9.92 1.62 1.95
N LEU A 108 10.59 2.57 1.32
CA LEU A 108 10.85 2.60 -0.12
C LEU A 108 11.61 1.37 -0.60
N CYS A 109 12.54 0.85 0.20
CA CYS A 109 13.25 -0.40 -0.09
C CYS A 109 12.36 -1.66 0.07
N GLY A 110 11.10 -1.52 0.48
CA GLY A 110 10.19 -2.65 0.70
C GLY A 110 10.35 -3.34 2.04
N HIS A 111 11.04 -2.71 2.96
CA HIS A 111 11.20 -3.24 4.31
C HIS A 111 9.90 -3.14 5.11
N THR A 112 9.71 -4.11 6.01
CA THR A 112 8.47 -4.26 6.78
C THR A 112 8.67 -4.21 8.29
N ARG A 113 9.90 -4.02 8.77
CA ARG A 113 10.22 -4.00 10.20
C ARG A 113 11.19 -2.87 10.52
N TYR A 114 11.09 -2.31 11.71
CA TYR A 114 12.06 -1.30 12.18
C TYR A 114 13.51 -1.81 12.13
N ALA A 115 13.76 -3.08 12.49
CA ALA A 115 15.09 -3.67 12.42
C ALA A 115 15.73 -3.59 11.02
N HIS A 116 14.89 -3.59 9.97
CA HIS A 116 15.37 -3.50 8.59
C HIS A 116 15.97 -2.12 8.24
N VAL A 117 15.74 -1.08 9.06
CA VAL A 117 16.44 0.22 8.92
C VAL A 117 17.97 0.04 8.94
N ASN A 118 18.47 -0.98 9.66
CA ASN A 118 19.88 -1.27 9.69
C ASN A 118 20.44 -1.69 8.32
N ALA A 119 19.63 -2.31 7.46
CA ALA A 119 20.06 -2.72 6.12
C ALA A 119 20.39 -1.53 5.20
N VAL A 120 19.73 -0.38 5.41
CA VAL A 120 19.94 0.83 4.60
C VAL A 120 20.98 1.79 5.19
N ARG A 121 21.52 1.49 6.37
CA ARG A 121 22.54 2.34 7.03
C ARG A 121 23.88 2.37 6.30
N PHE A 122 24.15 1.38 5.48
CA PHE A 122 25.40 1.27 4.72
C PHE A 122 25.37 1.98 3.37
N ASP A 123 24.21 2.50 2.94
CA ASP A 123 24.11 3.31 1.75
C ASP A 123 24.55 4.74 2.07
N ALA A 124 25.70 5.13 1.51
CA ALA A 124 26.29 6.46 1.75
C ALA A 124 25.78 7.52 0.75
N VAL A 125 25.02 7.13 -0.28
CA VAL A 125 24.63 7.99 -1.40
C VAL A 125 23.16 8.38 -1.35
N SER A 126 22.26 7.41 -1.30
CA SER A 126 20.82 7.66 -1.41
C SER A 126 20.22 8.51 -0.28
N PRO A 127 20.67 8.39 0.99
CA PRO A 127 20.15 9.25 2.05
C PRO A 127 20.36 10.74 1.79
N ALA A 128 21.51 11.11 1.24
CA ALA A 128 21.82 12.51 0.91
C ALA A 128 20.86 13.11 -0.13
N MET A 129 20.26 12.29 -1.00
CA MET A 129 19.26 12.74 -1.98
C MET A 129 17.96 13.23 -1.32
N LEU A 130 17.67 12.78 -0.09
CA LEU A 130 16.56 13.25 0.75
C LEU A 130 16.98 14.32 1.77
N GLY A 131 18.16 14.93 1.62
CA GLY A 131 18.67 15.93 2.55
C GLY A 131 19.10 15.36 3.92
N MET A 132 19.26 14.05 4.04
CA MET A 132 19.70 13.39 5.27
C MET A 132 21.22 13.51 5.45
N ASN A 133 21.65 13.70 6.69
CA ASN A 133 23.07 13.60 7.05
C ASN A 133 23.48 12.14 7.33
N LYS A 134 22.54 11.35 7.84
CA LYS A 134 22.77 9.93 8.18
C LYS A 134 21.47 9.15 8.29
N VAL A 135 21.55 7.84 8.14
CA VAL A 135 20.49 6.93 8.54
C VAL A 135 20.63 6.64 10.04
N VAL A 136 19.62 6.99 10.84
CA VAL A 136 19.60 6.73 12.28
C VAL A 136 19.38 5.25 12.58
N SER A 137 19.73 4.79 13.78
CA SER A 137 19.42 3.42 14.21
C SER A 137 17.91 3.23 14.39
N GLU A 138 17.44 1.98 14.27
CA GLU A 138 16.04 1.64 14.51
C GLU A 138 15.52 2.13 15.88
N ASP A 139 16.36 2.00 16.89
CA ASP A 139 16.07 2.43 18.26
C ASP A 139 15.93 3.96 18.35
N SER A 140 16.80 4.71 17.65
CA SER A 140 16.69 6.15 17.56
C SER A 140 15.40 6.57 16.86
N ALA A 141 15.06 5.94 15.73
CA ALA A 141 13.82 6.21 15.01
C ALA A 141 12.61 5.94 15.92
N ARG A 142 12.53 4.77 16.57
CA ARG A 142 11.41 4.41 17.47
C ARG A 142 11.28 5.33 18.68
N ARG A 143 12.42 5.72 19.30
CA ARG A 143 12.41 6.64 20.45
C ARG A 143 11.93 8.03 20.07
N ASN A 144 12.33 8.52 18.90
CA ASN A 144 11.90 9.85 18.48
C ASN A 144 10.41 9.88 18.10
N LEU A 145 9.90 8.86 17.39
CA LEU A 145 8.45 8.77 17.14
C LEU A 145 7.60 8.64 18.41
N LYS A 146 8.15 8.04 19.48
CA LYS A 146 7.44 7.93 20.76
C LYS A 146 7.26 9.29 21.46
N LYS A 147 8.05 10.30 21.11
CA LYS A 147 7.97 11.63 21.72
C LYS A 147 6.84 12.48 21.14
N PHE A 148 6.24 12.08 20.02
CA PHE A 148 5.14 12.81 19.44
C PHE A 148 3.92 12.80 20.38
N ASP A 149 3.32 13.96 20.55
CA ASP A 149 1.93 14.03 21.01
C ASP A 149 1.02 13.45 19.93
N ALA A 150 0.07 12.61 20.33
CA ALA A 150 -0.80 11.90 19.39
C ALA A 150 -1.67 12.86 18.55
N MET A 151 -2.12 13.97 19.15
CA MET A 151 -2.96 14.97 18.46
C MET A 151 -2.12 15.77 17.45
N GLU A 152 -0.96 16.25 17.85
CA GLU A 152 -0.04 17.00 16.97
C GLU A 152 0.43 16.15 15.81
N ALA A 153 0.81 14.89 16.07
CA ALA A 153 1.19 13.93 15.02
C ALA A 153 0.05 13.68 14.03
N ARG A 154 -1.20 13.56 14.55
CA ARG A 154 -2.39 13.39 13.71
C ARG A 154 -2.64 14.59 12.82
N GLN A 155 -2.55 15.81 13.37
CA GLN A 155 -2.75 17.06 12.63
C GLN A 155 -1.70 17.22 11.53
N TRP A 156 -0.41 17.02 11.88
CA TRP A 156 0.69 17.07 10.94
C TRP A 156 0.50 16.10 9.77
N GLN A 157 0.28 14.81 10.05
CA GLN A 157 0.19 13.79 9.02
C GLN A 157 -1.06 13.96 8.15
N ARG A 158 -2.20 14.32 8.74
CA ARG A 158 -3.43 14.59 7.98
C ARG A 158 -3.30 15.80 7.07
N LYS A 159 -2.61 16.86 7.52
CA LYS A 159 -2.28 18.03 6.68
C LYS A 159 -1.56 17.59 5.41
N HIS A 160 -0.46 16.85 5.55
CA HIS A 160 0.37 16.46 4.40
C HIS A 160 -0.27 15.38 3.51
N LEU A 161 -1.04 14.45 4.08
CA LEU A 161 -1.89 13.56 3.29
C LEU A 161 -2.87 14.37 2.45
N ARG A 162 -3.59 15.31 3.07
CA ARG A 162 -4.54 16.19 2.38
C ARG A 162 -3.88 17.00 1.26
N GLU A 163 -2.76 17.64 1.52
CA GLU A 163 -2.01 18.39 0.52
C GLU A 163 -1.56 17.53 -0.67
N THR A 164 -1.38 16.23 -0.47
CA THR A 164 -1.01 15.30 -1.52
C THR A 164 -2.13 15.08 -2.52
N TRP A 165 -3.39 15.02 -2.08
CA TRP A 165 -4.52 14.61 -2.92
C TRP A 165 -5.65 15.65 -3.06
N GLU A 166 -5.68 16.73 -2.28
CA GLU A 166 -6.82 17.66 -2.21
C GLU A 166 -7.24 18.21 -3.59
N ARG A 167 -6.28 18.59 -4.43
CA ARG A 167 -6.55 19.09 -5.77
C ARG A 167 -7.22 18.08 -6.70
N LEU A 168 -7.04 16.79 -6.44
CA LEU A 168 -7.67 15.71 -7.19
C LEU A 168 -9.16 15.56 -6.87
N LEU A 169 -9.63 16.13 -5.76
CA LEU A 169 -11.03 16.07 -5.33
C LEU A 169 -11.92 17.14 -5.97
N CYS A 170 -11.34 18.04 -6.76
CA CYS A 170 -12.13 19.03 -7.55
C CYS A 170 -12.91 18.35 -8.68
N GLU A 171 -12.49 17.16 -9.10
CA GLU A 171 -13.20 16.32 -10.07
C GLU A 171 -14.12 15.31 -9.35
N PRO A 172 -15.19 14.83 -10.01
CA PRO A 172 -16.08 13.84 -9.41
C PRO A 172 -15.37 12.55 -8.99
N TRP A 173 -15.47 12.18 -7.74
CA TRP A 173 -14.79 11.00 -7.20
C TRP A 173 -15.66 10.14 -6.28
N MET A 174 -15.28 8.89 -6.13
CA MET A 174 -15.93 7.90 -5.28
C MET A 174 -15.02 7.57 -4.10
N LEU A 175 -15.60 7.57 -2.89
CA LEU A 175 -14.91 7.16 -1.67
C LEU A 175 -15.14 5.67 -1.42
N ASP A 176 -14.06 4.90 -1.33
CA ASP A 176 -14.09 3.53 -0.82
C ASP A 176 -13.67 3.50 0.65
N ILE A 177 -14.48 2.84 1.45
CA ILE A 177 -14.20 2.60 2.87
C ILE A 177 -14.06 1.11 3.12
N ASP A 178 -13.04 0.76 3.91
CA ASP A 178 -12.82 -0.63 4.30
C ASP A 178 -12.06 -0.72 5.62
N THR A 179 -12.16 -1.90 6.25
CA THR A 179 -11.41 -2.22 7.47
C THR A 179 -10.62 -3.49 7.26
N THR A 180 -9.32 -3.38 7.46
CA THR A 180 -8.44 -4.54 7.43
C THR A 180 -7.84 -4.78 8.81
N VAL A 181 -7.42 -6.02 9.10
CA VAL A 181 -6.81 -6.37 10.37
C VAL A 181 -5.35 -6.76 10.21
N LYS A 182 -4.55 -6.32 11.17
CA LYS A 182 -3.15 -6.72 11.33
C LYS A 182 -3.03 -7.63 12.54
N THR A 183 -2.71 -8.90 12.30
CA THR A 183 -2.45 -9.85 13.40
C THR A 183 -1.21 -9.43 14.18
N VAL A 184 -1.29 -9.43 15.50
CA VAL A 184 -0.23 -9.07 16.42
C VAL A 184 0.19 -10.30 17.23
N PHE A 185 1.51 -10.49 17.40
CA PHE A 185 2.09 -11.63 18.09
C PHE A 185 2.82 -11.20 19.37
N GLY A 186 2.09 -10.61 20.32
CA GLY A 186 2.66 -10.14 21.57
C GLY A 186 1.66 -9.33 22.37
N HIS A 187 2.16 -8.63 23.38
CA HIS A 187 1.37 -7.84 24.32
C HIS A 187 1.42 -6.34 24.01
N GLN A 188 1.35 -5.98 22.74
CA GLN A 188 1.32 -4.58 22.32
C GLN A 188 0.03 -3.92 22.79
N GLU A 189 0.09 -2.62 23.02
CA GLU A 189 -1.09 -1.83 23.33
C GLU A 189 -2.13 -1.97 22.22
N GLY A 190 -3.41 -2.16 22.60
CA GLY A 190 -4.50 -2.38 21.65
C GLY A 190 -4.49 -3.75 20.95
N ALA A 191 -3.55 -4.65 21.27
CA ALA A 191 -3.54 -6.03 20.78
C ALA A 191 -4.66 -6.82 21.45
N GLU A 192 -5.83 -6.82 20.84
CA GLU A 192 -7.04 -7.45 21.36
C GLU A 192 -7.57 -8.51 20.41
N VAL A 193 -8.19 -9.56 20.99
CA VAL A 193 -8.90 -10.57 20.20
C VAL A 193 -10.23 -9.99 19.73
N GLY A 194 -10.33 -9.76 18.42
CA GLY A 194 -11.51 -9.25 17.74
C GLY A 194 -11.79 -10.02 16.45
N TYR A 195 -12.50 -9.40 15.51
CA TYR A 195 -12.72 -9.99 14.20
C TYR A 195 -11.39 -10.10 13.44
N ASN A 196 -10.95 -11.33 13.19
CA ASN A 196 -9.75 -11.63 12.42
C ASN A 196 -10.01 -12.85 11.52
N PRO A 197 -10.40 -12.64 10.26
CA PRO A 197 -10.77 -13.73 9.37
C PRO A 197 -9.59 -14.62 8.96
N HIS A 198 -8.37 -14.10 8.98
CA HIS A 198 -7.17 -14.85 8.59
C HIS A 198 -6.61 -15.72 9.72
N LYS A 199 -6.73 -15.25 10.97
CA LYS A 199 -6.23 -15.95 12.17
C LYS A 199 -7.22 -15.77 13.33
N PRO A 200 -8.36 -16.50 13.31
CA PRO A 200 -9.37 -16.42 14.37
C PRO A 200 -8.77 -16.67 15.74
N GLY A 201 -9.19 -15.89 16.75
CA GLY A 201 -8.70 -15.99 18.13
C GLY A 201 -7.33 -15.36 18.39
N ARG A 202 -6.65 -14.81 17.38
CA ARG A 202 -5.39 -14.09 17.58
C ARG A 202 -5.65 -12.59 17.80
N PRO A 203 -4.89 -11.95 18.72
CA PRO A 203 -4.92 -10.50 18.89
C PRO A 203 -4.57 -9.78 17.58
N SER A 204 -5.16 -8.62 17.39
CA SER A 204 -4.96 -7.80 16.19
C SER A 204 -5.11 -6.31 16.47
N HIS A 205 -4.67 -5.49 15.53
CA HIS A 205 -5.09 -4.11 15.36
C HIS A 205 -6.04 -4.01 14.17
N ALA A 206 -7.05 -3.15 14.26
CA ALA A 206 -7.95 -2.81 13.18
C ALA A 206 -7.45 -1.55 12.46
N TYR A 207 -7.38 -1.60 11.13
CA TYR A 207 -7.00 -0.48 10.26
C TYR A 207 -8.23 -0.05 9.48
N HIS A 208 -8.86 1.06 9.86
CA HIS A 208 -9.95 1.68 9.10
C HIS A 208 -9.35 2.61 8.06
N THR A 209 -9.72 2.43 6.81
CA THR A 209 -9.05 3.06 5.68
C THR A 209 -10.05 3.73 4.74
N TYR A 210 -9.62 4.85 4.14
CA TYR A 210 -10.42 5.69 3.28
C TYR A 210 -9.64 5.97 2.00
N TRP A 211 -10.28 5.76 0.81
CA TRP A 211 -9.60 5.75 -0.48
C TRP A 211 -10.31 6.57 -1.53
N ILE A 212 -9.53 7.24 -2.38
CA ILE A 212 -10.03 7.68 -3.68
C ILE A 212 -10.02 6.45 -4.60
N ALA A 213 -11.20 5.88 -4.85
CA ALA A 213 -11.38 4.57 -5.45
C ALA A 213 -10.55 4.34 -6.73
N ARG A 214 -10.78 5.14 -7.77
CA ARG A 214 -10.12 4.96 -9.07
C ARG A 214 -8.63 5.29 -9.08
N LEU A 215 -8.19 6.15 -8.17
CA LEU A 215 -6.81 6.59 -8.09
C LEU A 215 -5.96 5.67 -7.21
N ARG A 216 -6.59 4.82 -6.40
CA ARG A 216 -5.92 3.99 -5.40
C ARG A 216 -5.02 4.82 -4.47
N LEU A 217 -5.46 6.03 -4.12
CA LEU A 217 -4.77 6.89 -3.17
C LEU A 217 -5.45 6.81 -1.82
N CYS A 218 -4.64 6.64 -0.77
CA CYS A 218 -5.10 6.62 0.61
C CYS A 218 -5.37 8.04 1.09
N LEU A 219 -6.62 8.33 1.48
CA LEU A 219 -6.98 9.60 2.09
C LEU A 219 -6.52 9.68 3.54
N ASP A 220 -6.77 8.62 4.31
CA ASP A 220 -6.34 8.48 5.70
C ASP A 220 -6.44 7.01 6.14
N VAL A 221 -5.81 6.69 7.25
CA VAL A 221 -5.90 5.41 7.94
C VAL A 221 -5.98 5.63 9.45
N GLU A 222 -6.92 4.95 10.12
CA GLU A 222 -7.06 4.94 11.58
C GLU A 222 -6.70 3.56 12.12
N VAL A 223 -5.71 3.50 13.01
CA VAL A 223 -5.33 2.28 13.72
C VAL A 223 -6.08 2.22 15.05
N ARG A 224 -6.79 1.14 15.28
CA ARG A 224 -7.61 0.93 16.48
C ARG A 224 -7.31 -0.42 17.12
N PRO A 225 -7.62 -0.61 18.41
CA PRO A 225 -7.57 -1.91 19.07
C PRO A 225 -8.38 -2.98 18.30
N GLY A 226 -7.96 -4.24 18.38
CA GLY A 226 -8.53 -5.32 17.57
C GLY A 226 -10.03 -5.56 17.76
N LYS A 227 -10.60 -5.26 18.93
CA LYS A 227 -12.06 -5.30 19.17
C LYS A 227 -12.82 -4.19 18.45
N GLN A 228 -12.13 -3.13 18.02
CA GLN A 228 -12.72 -1.97 17.37
C GLN A 228 -12.68 -2.09 15.84
N SER A 229 -12.89 -3.27 15.30
CA SER A 229 -12.90 -3.54 13.85
C SER A 229 -14.24 -3.21 13.16
N SER A 230 -15.31 -2.93 13.90
CA SER A 230 -16.60 -2.56 13.31
C SER A 230 -16.57 -1.14 12.74
N SER A 231 -17.40 -0.89 11.74
CA SER A 231 -17.53 0.42 11.08
C SER A 231 -17.84 1.57 12.05
N SER A 232 -18.54 1.29 13.17
CA SER A 232 -18.85 2.29 14.19
C SER A 232 -17.62 2.99 14.78
N TYR A 233 -16.46 2.34 14.76
CA TYR A 233 -15.20 2.93 15.22
C TYR A 233 -14.44 3.69 14.13
N GLY A 234 -14.62 3.33 12.85
CA GLY A 234 -14.00 4.02 11.72
C GLY A 234 -14.78 5.25 11.24
N MET A 235 -16.11 5.20 11.31
CA MET A 235 -16.97 6.26 10.76
C MET A 235 -16.76 7.65 11.37
N PRO A 236 -16.49 7.84 12.68
CA PRO A 236 -16.22 9.18 13.22
C PRO A 236 -15.05 9.89 12.53
N ALA A 237 -13.93 9.19 12.33
CA ALA A 237 -12.76 9.76 11.66
C ALA A 237 -13.03 10.08 10.17
N LEU A 238 -13.86 9.27 9.51
CA LEU A 238 -14.33 9.54 8.15
C LEU A 238 -15.15 10.85 8.10
N TRP A 239 -16.07 11.03 9.04
CA TRP A 239 -16.90 12.24 9.05
C TRP A 239 -16.08 13.48 9.34
N GLU A 240 -15.10 13.43 10.23
CA GLU A 240 -14.15 14.52 10.45
C GLU A 240 -13.42 14.88 9.13
N LEU A 241 -12.98 13.87 8.36
CA LEU A 241 -12.33 14.08 7.09
C LEU A 241 -13.28 14.75 6.07
N ILE A 242 -14.47 14.19 5.85
CA ILE A 242 -15.45 14.70 4.88
C ILE A 242 -15.94 16.09 5.26
N ASP A 243 -16.26 16.31 6.54
CA ASP A 243 -16.80 17.58 7.01
C ASP A 243 -15.73 18.70 6.98
N SER A 244 -14.43 18.35 6.92
CA SER A 244 -13.33 19.29 6.71
C SER A 244 -13.14 19.70 5.24
N LEU A 245 -13.75 19.00 4.28
CA LEU A 245 -13.65 19.31 2.85
C LEU A 245 -14.68 20.37 2.45
N PRO A 246 -14.33 21.28 1.52
CA PRO A 246 -15.30 22.10 0.83
C PRO A 246 -16.43 21.24 0.24
N VAL A 247 -17.63 21.78 0.17
CA VAL A 247 -18.82 21.00 -0.27
C VAL A 247 -18.62 20.44 -1.68
N GLU A 248 -18.04 21.23 -2.57
CA GLU A 248 -17.74 20.90 -3.96
C GLU A 248 -16.67 19.80 -4.10
N CYS A 249 -15.83 19.61 -3.07
CA CYS A 249 -14.78 18.57 -3.04
C CYS A 249 -15.23 17.29 -2.33
N ARG A 250 -16.50 17.21 -1.88
CA ARG A 250 -17.02 16.01 -1.23
C ARG A 250 -17.24 14.87 -2.24
N PRO A 251 -17.17 13.60 -1.79
CA PRO A 251 -17.36 12.47 -2.71
C PRO A 251 -18.77 12.44 -3.29
N GLN A 252 -18.89 12.07 -4.57
CA GLN A 252 -20.19 11.81 -5.21
C GLN A 252 -20.91 10.60 -4.61
N GLY A 253 -20.19 9.74 -3.91
CA GLY A 253 -20.77 8.62 -3.19
C GLY A 253 -19.74 7.87 -2.40
N ILE A 254 -20.23 7.07 -1.44
CA ILE A 254 -19.42 6.22 -0.56
C ILE A 254 -19.77 4.77 -0.85
N ARG A 255 -18.74 3.94 -1.06
CA ARG A 255 -18.89 2.48 -1.19
C ARG A 255 -18.28 1.78 0.01
N GLY A 256 -18.92 0.72 0.47
CA GLY A 256 -18.44 -0.09 1.60
C GLY A 256 -18.94 -1.53 1.54
N ASP A 257 -18.26 -2.40 2.27
CA ASP A 257 -18.64 -3.79 2.42
C ASP A 257 -19.86 -3.97 3.35
N CYS A 258 -20.20 -5.22 3.68
CA CYS A 258 -21.32 -5.54 4.56
C CYS A 258 -21.13 -5.07 6.03
N GLY A 259 -19.95 -4.68 6.43
CA GLY A 259 -19.69 -4.03 7.72
C GLY A 259 -20.25 -2.61 7.80
N TYR A 260 -20.40 -1.95 6.66
CA TYR A 260 -20.85 -0.56 6.57
C TYR A 260 -22.36 -0.41 6.26
N GLY A 261 -23.04 -1.46 5.83
CA GLY A 261 -24.48 -1.47 5.50
C GLY A 261 -25.40 -1.41 6.73
N SER A 262 -25.13 -0.51 7.68
CA SER A 262 -25.93 -0.29 8.88
C SER A 262 -26.85 0.92 8.76
N GLU A 263 -27.98 0.91 9.50
CA GLU A 263 -28.91 2.06 9.56
C GLU A 263 -28.20 3.36 9.92
N ALA A 264 -27.35 3.30 10.93
CA ALA A 264 -26.62 4.49 11.42
C ALA A 264 -25.76 5.12 10.33
N ASN A 265 -25.04 4.29 9.56
CA ASN A 265 -24.15 4.78 8.50
C ASN A 265 -24.97 5.34 7.32
N MET A 266 -26.05 4.66 6.93
CA MET A 266 -26.94 5.13 5.86
C MET A 266 -27.58 6.47 6.21
N LEU A 267 -28.11 6.61 7.44
CA LEU A 267 -28.67 7.88 7.92
C LEU A 267 -27.61 9.01 7.99
N ALA A 268 -26.38 8.69 8.37
CA ALA A 268 -25.31 9.66 8.42
C ALA A 268 -24.91 10.17 7.02
N CYS A 269 -24.94 9.30 6.01
CA CYS A 269 -24.77 9.67 4.61
C CYS A 269 -25.93 10.54 4.14
N GLU A 270 -27.18 10.12 4.38
CA GLU A 270 -28.39 10.82 4.01
C GLU A 270 -28.47 12.23 4.61
N LYS A 271 -28.09 12.38 5.89
CA LYS A 271 -28.01 13.68 6.57
C LYS A 271 -27.03 14.64 5.90
N ARG A 272 -25.99 14.11 5.24
CA ARG A 272 -24.96 14.91 4.54
C ARG A 272 -25.23 15.06 3.05
N ASN A 273 -26.35 14.52 2.56
CA ASN A 273 -26.68 14.43 1.13
C ASN A 273 -25.56 13.74 0.31
N ILE A 274 -24.89 12.75 0.89
CA ILE A 274 -23.87 11.95 0.20
C ILE A 274 -24.49 10.62 -0.20
N PRO A 275 -24.61 10.29 -1.48
CA PRO A 275 -25.08 8.99 -1.94
C PRO A 275 -24.18 7.85 -1.45
N TYR A 276 -24.74 6.68 -1.27
CA TYR A 276 -24.00 5.50 -0.85
C TYR A 276 -24.34 4.25 -1.66
N LEU A 277 -23.43 3.27 -1.61
CA LEU A 277 -23.58 1.94 -2.17
C LEU A 277 -22.94 0.93 -1.18
N PHE A 278 -23.77 0.35 -0.29
CA PHE A 278 -23.30 -0.55 0.76
C PHE A 278 -23.83 -1.96 0.54
N LYS A 279 -22.93 -2.95 0.63
CA LYS A 279 -23.34 -4.36 0.66
C LYS A 279 -24.10 -4.64 1.96
N LEU A 280 -25.16 -5.42 1.88
CA LEU A 280 -25.93 -5.87 3.03
C LEU A 280 -25.57 -7.30 3.41
N ARG A 281 -25.65 -7.59 4.71
CA ARG A 281 -25.55 -8.97 5.21
C ARG A 281 -26.80 -9.76 4.79
N GLN A 282 -26.62 -11.00 4.38
CA GLN A 282 -27.72 -11.89 3.99
C GLN A 282 -28.47 -12.43 5.23
N THR A 283 -29.25 -11.57 5.85
CA THR A 283 -30.19 -11.93 6.93
C THR A 283 -31.36 -12.76 6.39
N VAL A 284 -32.17 -13.35 7.26
CA VAL A 284 -33.39 -14.10 6.85
C VAL A 284 -34.31 -13.26 5.96
N LYS A 285 -34.55 -11.98 6.31
CA LYS A 285 -35.36 -11.07 5.48
C LYS A 285 -34.74 -10.85 4.09
N ILE A 286 -33.44 -10.70 3.99
CA ILE A 286 -32.74 -10.56 2.70
C ILE A 286 -32.83 -11.84 1.88
N LYS A 287 -32.67 -13.01 2.50
CA LYS A 287 -32.85 -14.31 1.82
C LYS A 287 -34.27 -14.49 1.30
N ASN A 288 -35.27 -14.09 2.09
CA ASN A 288 -36.68 -14.13 1.66
C ASN A 288 -36.95 -13.18 0.47
N LEU A 289 -36.34 -11.99 0.48
CA LEU A 289 -36.41 -11.06 -0.64
C LEU A 289 -35.77 -11.65 -1.90
N ILE A 290 -34.57 -12.25 -1.79
CA ILE A 290 -33.91 -12.95 -2.91
C ILE A 290 -34.88 -14.01 -3.50
N SER A 291 -35.47 -14.87 -2.65
CA SER A 291 -36.39 -15.91 -3.09
C SER A 291 -37.66 -15.35 -3.74
N LEU A 292 -38.12 -14.17 -3.32
CA LEU A 292 -39.23 -13.48 -3.96
C LEU A 292 -38.87 -12.98 -5.36
N MET A 293 -37.73 -12.31 -5.49
CA MET A 293 -37.22 -11.77 -6.76
C MET A 293 -36.89 -12.88 -7.77
N GLU A 294 -36.40 -14.03 -7.31
CA GLU A 294 -36.20 -15.22 -8.15
C GLU A 294 -37.52 -15.68 -8.82
N ARG A 295 -38.60 -15.67 -8.06
CA ARG A 295 -39.93 -16.07 -8.58
C ARG A 295 -40.52 -15.00 -9.50
N GLN A 296 -40.27 -13.74 -9.22
CA GLN A 296 -40.80 -12.63 -10.00
C GLN A 296 -40.14 -12.54 -11.39
N GLY A 297 -38.84 -12.87 -11.50
CA GLY A 297 -38.06 -12.70 -12.72
C GLY A 297 -37.77 -11.23 -13.05
N GLY A 298 -37.34 -10.96 -14.28
CA GLY A 298 -37.04 -9.59 -14.71
C GLY A 298 -35.58 -9.17 -14.43
N TRP A 299 -34.68 -10.12 -14.38
CA TRP A 299 -33.24 -9.87 -14.20
C TRP A 299 -32.64 -9.17 -15.42
N VAL A 300 -31.82 -8.15 -15.16
CA VAL A 300 -31.12 -7.35 -16.15
C VAL A 300 -29.66 -7.79 -16.23
N ASP A 301 -29.13 -7.97 -17.42
CA ASP A 301 -27.71 -8.27 -17.61
C ASP A 301 -26.84 -7.09 -17.13
N CYS A 302 -25.90 -7.39 -16.25
CA CYS A 302 -24.95 -6.43 -15.67
C CYS A 302 -23.51 -6.65 -16.15
N GLY A 303 -23.32 -7.53 -17.13
CA GLY A 303 -22.05 -7.89 -17.72
C GLY A 303 -21.19 -8.82 -16.86
N GLN A 304 -20.25 -9.50 -17.51
CA GLN A 304 -19.31 -10.47 -16.89
C GLN A 304 -20.03 -11.59 -16.11
N GLY A 305 -21.19 -12.05 -16.60
CA GLY A 305 -21.97 -13.13 -16.00
C GLY A 305 -22.75 -12.73 -14.75
N PHE A 306 -22.90 -11.43 -14.49
CA PHE A 306 -23.79 -10.91 -13.46
C PHE A 306 -25.13 -10.49 -14.04
N GLU A 307 -26.19 -10.81 -13.33
CA GLU A 307 -27.53 -10.29 -13.55
C GLU A 307 -27.97 -9.52 -12.29
N GLY A 308 -28.78 -8.50 -12.45
CA GLY A 308 -29.27 -7.68 -11.35
C GLY A 308 -30.77 -7.41 -11.42
N ILE A 309 -31.37 -7.17 -10.25
CA ILE A 309 -32.76 -6.76 -10.12
C ILE A 309 -32.91 -5.74 -9.00
N GLU A 310 -33.81 -4.79 -9.17
CA GLU A 310 -34.14 -3.79 -8.17
C GLU A 310 -35.26 -4.27 -7.26
N GLY A 311 -35.19 -3.95 -5.98
CA GLY A 311 -36.20 -4.18 -5.01
C GLY A 311 -36.17 -3.19 -3.88
N GLU A 312 -37.05 -3.34 -2.93
CA GLU A 312 -37.10 -2.52 -1.73
C GLU A 312 -37.20 -3.40 -0.49
N VAL A 313 -36.57 -2.97 0.59
CA VAL A 313 -36.64 -3.70 1.87
C VAL A 313 -36.60 -2.74 3.05
N ARG A 314 -37.33 -3.10 4.09
CA ARG A 314 -37.20 -2.54 5.44
C ARG A 314 -36.72 -3.62 6.39
N LEU A 315 -35.47 -3.56 6.79
CA LEU A 315 -34.92 -4.50 7.78
C LEU A 315 -35.37 -4.12 9.21
N SER A 316 -35.24 -5.06 10.13
CA SER A 316 -35.46 -4.77 11.56
C SER A 316 -34.46 -3.70 12.03
N GLY A 317 -34.97 -2.68 12.74
CA GLY A 317 -34.18 -1.54 13.19
C GLY A 317 -34.03 -0.44 12.15
N TRP A 318 -34.53 -0.59 10.93
CA TRP A 318 -34.54 0.48 9.93
C TRP A 318 -35.76 1.41 10.12
N SER A 319 -35.50 2.71 10.07
CA SER A 319 -36.53 3.74 10.19
C SER A 319 -37.49 3.75 8.99
N ARG A 320 -36.98 3.38 7.78
CA ARG A 320 -37.72 3.41 6.53
C ARG A 320 -37.36 2.26 5.61
N GLN A 321 -38.15 2.04 4.59
CA GLN A 321 -37.87 1.20 3.45
C GLN A 321 -36.77 1.85 2.59
N ARG A 322 -35.87 1.04 2.05
CA ARG A 322 -34.78 1.49 1.18
C ARG A 322 -34.69 0.65 -0.06
N ARG A 323 -34.30 1.32 -1.13
CA ARG A 323 -33.95 0.72 -2.40
C ARG A 323 -32.75 -0.22 -2.23
N VAL A 324 -32.88 -1.43 -2.80
CA VAL A 324 -31.80 -2.41 -2.85
C VAL A 324 -31.66 -2.98 -4.26
N ILE A 325 -30.44 -3.30 -4.61
CA ILE A 325 -30.09 -4.01 -5.83
C ILE A 325 -29.64 -5.41 -5.44
N ILE A 326 -30.25 -6.42 -5.99
CA ILE A 326 -29.84 -7.81 -5.85
C ILE A 326 -29.10 -8.18 -7.11
N ALA A 327 -27.83 -8.52 -7.00
CA ALA A 327 -27.04 -9.07 -8.08
C ALA A 327 -26.83 -10.56 -7.85
N ARG A 328 -26.85 -11.35 -8.93
CA ARG A 328 -26.55 -12.77 -8.90
C ARG A 328 -25.53 -13.13 -9.97
N ARG A 329 -24.77 -14.18 -9.71
CA ARG A 329 -23.82 -14.77 -10.65
C ARG A 329 -23.90 -16.28 -10.54
N LEU A 330 -23.91 -16.98 -11.67
CA LEU A 330 -23.84 -18.44 -11.70
C LEU A 330 -22.43 -18.89 -11.30
N VAL A 331 -22.33 -19.75 -10.31
CA VAL A 331 -21.09 -20.37 -9.88
C VAL A 331 -21.21 -21.88 -9.93
N LYS A 332 -20.21 -22.51 -10.50
CA LYS A 332 -20.07 -23.97 -10.47
C LYS A 332 -19.47 -24.35 -9.13
N LYS A 333 -20.16 -25.15 -8.35
CA LYS A 333 -19.62 -25.71 -7.11
C LYS A 333 -19.22 -27.15 -7.36
N GLU A 334 -17.96 -27.47 -7.10
CA GLU A 334 -17.57 -28.86 -6.89
C GLU A 334 -18.31 -29.36 -5.67
N ASN A 335 -19.03 -30.47 -5.81
CA ASN A 335 -19.73 -31.08 -4.68
C ASN A 335 -18.70 -31.92 -3.88
N PRO A 336 -18.21 -31.44 -2.72
CA PRO A 336 -17.17 -32.15 -1.96
C PRO A 336 -17.67 -33.47 -1.36
N GLU A 337 -18.99 -33.68 -1.26
CA GLU A 337 -19.58 -34.95 -0.81
C GLU A 337 -19.57 -36.02 -1.91
N ALA A 338 -19.74 -35.61 -3.16
CA ALA A 338 -19.63 -36.50 -4.31
C ALA A 338 -18.18 -37.02 -4.47
N THR A 339 -17.19 -36.18 -4.19
CA THR A 339 -15.76 -36.56 -4.27
C THR A 339 -15.33 -37.48 -3.12
N LYS A 340 -15.93 -37.36 -1.94
CA LYS A 340 -15.62 -38.24 -0.78
C LYS A 340 -16.24 -39.63 -0.91
N ASN A 341 -17.32 -39.78 -1.64
CA ASN A 341 -18.04 -41.04 -1.84
C ASN A 341 -17.74 -41.70 -3.20
N ALA A 342 -16.93 -41.08 -4.05
CA ALA A 342 -16.50 -41.68 -5.31
C ALA A 342 -15.52 -42.81 -5.03
N THR A 343 -15.95 -44.05 -5.22
CA THR A 343 -15.02 -45.21 -5.23
C THR A 343 -14.04 -45.07 -6.38
N PRO A 344 -12.79 -45.56 -6.27
CA PRO A 344 -11.77 -45.51 -7.32
C PRO A 344 -12.24 -46.04 -8.69
N LEU A 345 -13.23 -46.91 -8.71
CA LEU A 345 -13.86 -47.44 -9.93
C LEU A 345 -14.66 -46.39 -10.72
N LEU A 346 -15.34 -45.45 -10.04
CA LEU A 346 -16.16 -44.41 -10.70
C LEU A 346 -15.31 -43.34 -11.39
N THR A 347 -14.14 -43.02 -10.86
CA THR A 347 -13.16 -42.13 -11.50
C THR A 347 -12.51 -42.75 -12.72
N HIS A 348 -12.38 -44.08 -12.75
CA HIS A 348 -11.80 -44.79 -13.90
C HIS A 348 -12.75 -44.83 -15.13
N TYR A 349 -14.05 -44.72 -14.93
CA TYR A 349 -15.05 -44.71 -16.01
C TYR A 349 -15.49 -43.32 -16.47
N GLY A 350 -14.77 -42.24 -16.07
CA GLY A 350 -15.02 -40.89 -16.59
C GLY A 350 -16.34 -40.25 -16.14
N MET A 351 -16.97 -40.77 -15.07
CA MET A 351 -18.06 -40.05 -14.41
C MET A 351 -17.47 -38.92 -13.60
N LEU A 352 -17.43 -37.73 -14.21
CA LEU A 352 -17.07 -36.48 -13.57
C LEU A 352 -17.98 -36.21 -12.37
N PRO A 353 -17.49 -35.59 -11.26
CA PRO A 353 -18.32 -35.17 -10.16
C PRO A 353 -19.44 -34.28 -10.71
N VAL A 354 -20.66 -34.51 -10.25
CA VAL A 354 -21.83 -33.70 -10.64
C VAL A 354 -21.59 -32.27 -10.18
N GLU A 355 -21.19 -31.39 -11.11
CA GLU A 355 -21.12 -29.96 -10.87
C GLU A 355 -22.54 -29.46 -10.59
N SER A 356 -22.80 -28.98 -9.40
CA SER A 356 -24.05 -28.29 -9.11
C SER A 356 -23.89 -26.81 -9.43
N GLU A 357 -24.67 -26.32 -10.36
CA GLU A 357 -24.77 -24.89 -10.62
C GLU A 357 -25.64 -24.23 -9.54
N SER A 358 -25.09 -23.18 -8.92
CA SER A 358 -25.83 -22.39 -7.93
C SER A 358 -25.55 -20.91 -8.12
N HIS A 359 -26.52 -20.04 -7.81
CA HIS A 359 -26.29 -18.60 -7.83
C HIS A 359 -25.63 -18.14 -6.53
N GLU A 360 -24.62 -17.28 -6.68
CA GLU A 360 -24.08 -16.43 -5.62
C GLU A 360 -24.78 -15.07 -5.69
N TYR A 361 -25.22 -14.56 -4.54
CA TYR A 361 -25.98 -13.30 -4.45
C TYR A 361 -25.21 -12.22 -3.71
N ILE A 362 -25.29 -11.00 -4.22
CA ILE A 362 -24.86 -9.77 -3.57
C ILE A 362 -26.07 -8.85 -3.44
N VAL A 363 -26.31 -8.29 -2.26
CA VAL A 363 -27.40 -7.34 -2.06
C VAL A 363 -26.81 -6.01 -1.62
N LEU A 364 -27.17 -4.95 -2.34
CA LEU A 364 -26.63 -3.61 -2.19
C LEU A 364 -27.75 -2.64 -1.83
N ALA A 365 -27.59 -1.88 -0.75
CA ALA A 365 -28.44 -0.72 -0.48
C ALA A 365 -27.82 0.53 -1.12
N SER A 366 -28.62 1.33 -1.82
CA SER A 366 -28.11 2.51 -2.51
C SER A 366 -29.14 3.64 -2.57
N THR A 367 -28.61 4.87 -2.47
CA THR A 367 -29.35 6.11 -2.80
C THR A 367 -28.86 6.75 -4.10
N MET A 368 -27.90 6.13 -4.80
CA MET A 368 -27.37 6.65 -6.06
C MET A 368 -28.43 6.55 -7.18
N PRO A 369 -28.58 7.58 -8.02
CA PRO A 369 -29.61 7.65 -9.05
C PRO A 369 -29.24 6.89 -10.33
N TYR A 370 -28.55 5.76 -10.21
CA TYR A 370 -28.11 4.95 -11.34
C TYR A 370 -28.99 3.71 -11.52
N GLY A 371 -29.00 3.16 -12.73
CA GLY A 371 -29.64 1.89 -13.05
C GLY A 371 -28.99 0.68 -12.38
N VAL A 372 -29.67 -0.45 -12.40
CA VAL A 372 -29.23 -1.70 -11.77
C VAL A 372 -27.86 -2.12 -12.30
N ASP A 373 -27.71 -2.13 -13.62
CA ASP A 373 -26.47 -2.52 -14.30
C ASP A 373 -25.27 -1.65 -13.91
N ALA A 374 -25.48 -0.32 -13.84
CA ALA A 374 -24.44 0.63 -13.45
C ALA A 374 -24.04 0.45 -11.97
N LEU A 375 -25.00 0.23 -11.06
CA LEU A 375 -24.73 0.02 -9.63
C LEU A 375 -24.00 -1.30 -9.39
N VAL A 376 -24.35 -2.37 -10.08
CA VAL A 376 -23.65 -3.66 -9.98
C VAL A 376 -22.22 -3.52 -10.49
N ARG A 377 -22.01 -2.86 -11.64
CA ARG A 377 -20.65 -2.57 -12.15
C ARG A 377 -19.86 -1.71 -11.17
N LEU A 378 -20.45 -0.63 -10.69
CA LEU A 378 -19.82 0.28 -9.73
C LEU A 378 -19.39 -0.45 -8.46
N TYR A 379 -20.22 -1.37 -7.94
CA TYR A 379 -19.84 -2.16 -6.77
C TYR A 379 -18.72 -3.16 -7.07
N ARG A 380 -18.73 -3.77 -8.25
CA ARG A 380 -17.68 -4.72 -8.66
C ARG A 380 -16.30 -4.05 -8.81
N GLU A 381 -16.27 -2.81 -9.29
CA GLU A 381 -15.04 -2.01 -9.34
C GLU A 381 -14.42 -1.80 -7.95
N ARG A 382 -15.16 -2.03 -6.85
CA ARG A 382 -14.63 -2.05 -5.49
C ARG A 382 -13.63 -3.19 -5.27
N GLY A 383 -13.74 -4.30 -6.01
CA GLY A 383 -12.72 -5.36 -6.00
C GLY A 383 -11.32 -4.85 -6.34
N ASP A 384 -11.22 -3.79 -7.14
CA ASP A 384 -9.96 -3.11 -7.38
C ASP A 384 -9.39 -2.40 -6.13
N ALA A 385 -10.20 -2.11 -5.11
CA ALA A 385 -9.74 -1.54 -3.84
C ALA A 385 -9.14 -2.60 -2.90
N GLU A 386 -9.37 -3.88 -3.12
CA GLU A 386 -8.73 -4.95 -2.34
C GLU A 386 -7.22 -5.05 -2.68
N ASN A 387 -6.83 -4.75 -3.92
CA ASN A 387 -5.44 -4.78 -4.37
C ASN A 387 -4.53 -3.80 -3.60
N PRO A 388 -4.91 -2.52 -3.32
CA PRO A 388 -4.11 -1.63 -2.49
C PRO A 388 -3.87 -2.13 -1.07
N PHE A 389 -4.80 -2.88 -0.47
CA PHE A 389 -4.59 -3.46 0.86
C PHE A 389 -3.53 -4.54 0.86
N ASP A 390 -3.58 -5.41 -0.14
CA ASP A 390 -2.57 -6.45 -0.31
C ASP A 390 -1.19 -5.83 -0.54
N GLU A 391 -1.13 -4.84 -1.42
CA GLU A 391 0.08 -4.08 -1.70
C GLU A 391 0.64 -3.39 -0.45
N LEU A 392 -0.21 -2.65 0.31
CA LEU A 392 0.23 -1.96 1.53
C LEU A 392 0.66 -2.91 2.63
N LYS A 393 0.00 -4.04 2.80
CA LYS A 393 0.37 -5.05 3.79
C LYS A 393 1.68 -5.74 3.44
N ASN A 394 1.81 -6.20 2.21
CA ASN A 394 2.85 -7.13 1.80
C ASN A 394 4.08 -6.44 1.20
N GLN A 395 3.90 -5.24 0.61
CA GLN A 395 4.96 -4.55 -0.10
C GLN A 395 5.39 -3.23 0.56
N TRP A 396 4.54 -2.62 1.42
CA TRP A 396 4.80 -1.34 2.08
C TRP A 396 4.92 -1.42 3.60
N GLY A 397 4.61 -2.58 4.18
CA GLY A 397 4.88 -2.85 5.59
C GLY A 397 3.74 -2.57 6.58
N TRP A 398 2.48 -2.41 6.14
CA TRP A 398 1.35 -2.32 7.08
C TRP A 398 1.19 -3.57 7.95
N ALA A 399 1.53 -4.75 7.42
CA ALA A 399 1.54 -5.98 8.22
C ALA A 399 2.72 -6.07 9.20
N GLY A 400 3.70 -5.19 9.05
CA GLY A 400 4.91 -5.10 9.89
C GLY A 400 4.98 -3.82 10.72
N PHE A 401 6.19 -3.30 10.99
CA PHE A 401 6.44 -2.09 11.77
C PHE A 401 5.66 -2.03 13.10
N THR A 402 5.61 -3.16 13.81
CA THR A 402 4.86 -3.28 15.07
C THR A 402 5.70 -2.73 16.23
N THR A 403 5.08 -1.93 17.10
CA THR A 403 5.67 -1.42 18.35
C THR A 403 4.77 -1.72 19.53
N GLN A 404 5.23 -1.46 20.76
CA GLN A 404 4.45 -1.64 21.96
C GLN A 404 3.34 -0.59 22.11
N ASP A 405 3.45 0.53 21.43
CA ASP A 405 2.68 1.75 21.56
C ASP A 405 1.76 1.90 20.34
N ILE A 406 0.46 2.03 20.54
CA ILE A 406 -0.52 2.11 19.46
C ILE A 406 -0.43 3.43 18.70
N ASP A 407 -0.10 4.55 19.36
CA ASP A 407 0.03 5.85 18.71
C ASP A 407 1.22 5.85 17.73
N ARG A 408 2.33 5.20 18.09
CA ARG A 408 3.44 4.96 17.14
C ARG A 408 3.02 4.06 15.98
N CYS A 409 2.19 3.06 16.22
CA CYS A 409 1.64 2.24 15.15
C CYS A 409 0.79 3.10 14.21
N GLN A 410 0.01 4.03 14.76
CA GLN A 410 -0.79 4.99 14.00
C GLN A 410 0.09 5.94 13.17
N VAL A 411 1.12 6.54 13.77
CA VAL A 411 2.07 7.43 13.08
C VAL A 411 2.74 6.69 11.92
N THR A 412 3.17 5.45 12.15
CA THR A 412 3.84 4.66 11.12
C THR A 412 2.89 4.23 10.01
N ALA A 413 1.65 3.88 10.33
CA ALA A 413 0.65 3.52 9.32
C ALA A 413 0.36 4.68 8.36
N ARG A 414 0.24 5.92 8.88
CA ARG A 414 0.07 7.12 8.06
C ARG A 414 1.32 7.49 7.27
N LEU A 415 2.52 7.34 7.86
CA LEU A 415 3.77 7.55 7.14
C LEU A 415 3.88 6.60 5.94
N ILE A 416 3.53 5.34 6.11
CA ILE A 416 3.49 4.36 5.02
C ILE A 416 2.48 4.79 3.95
N ALA A 417 1.26 5.21 4.35
CA ALA A 417 0.25 5.70 3.42
C ALA A 417 0.71 6.94 2.64
N GLN A 418 1.43 7.85 3.29
CA GLN A 418 2.01 9.04 2.67
C GLN A 418 3.05 8.68 1.61
N ILE A 419 4.00 7.79 1.95
CA ILE A 419 5.05 7.34 1.03
C ILE A 419 4.43 6.54 -0.14
N TYR A 420 3.45 5.69 0.14
CA TYR A 420 2.69 4.97 -0.87
C TYR A 420 2.00 5.93 -1.86
N ASN A 421 1.34 6.97 -1.36
CA ASN A 421 0.70 7.97 -2.21
C ASN A 421 1.72 8.68 -3.10
N TRP A 422 2.82 9.16 -2.55
CA TRP A 422 3.89 9.81 -3.32
C TRP A 422 4.49 8.88 -4.37
N TRP A 423 4.77 7.63 -3.99
CA TRP A 423 5.27 6.64 -4.94
C TRP A 423 4.27 6.34 -6.06
N SER A 424 2.99 6.18 -5.70
CA SER A 424 1.93 5.93 -6.65
C SER A 424 1.77 7.07 -7.68
N LEU A 425 1.91 8.32 -7.23
CA LEU A 425 1.89 9.50 -8.11
C LEU A 425 3.16 9.59 -8.96
N TYR A 426 4.33 9.37 -8.38
CA TYR A 426 5.58 9.34 -9.12
C TYR A 426 5.61 8.25 -10.21
N ALA A 427 5.21 7.04 -9.86
CA ALA A 427 5.15 5.95 -10.82
C ALA A 427 4.22 6.27 -12.00
N ARG A 428 3.11 6.98 -11.76
CA ARG A 428 2.19 7.45 -12.81
C ARG A 428 2.75 8.61 -13.62
N LEU A 429 3.54 9.50 -13.02
CA LEU A 429 4.22 10.56 -13.75
C LEU A 429 5.22 9.97 -14.77
N VAL A 430 5.96 8.94 -14.37
CA VAL A 430 6.96 8.27 -15.21
C VAL A 430 6.31 7.33 -16.22
N ASP A 431 5.30 6.55 -15.82
CA ASP A 431 4.63 5.56 -16.66
C ASP A 431 3.12 5.61 -16.48
N SER A 432 2.46 6.36 -17.35
CA SER A 432 1.02 6.62 -17.27
C SER A 432 0.14 5.52 -17.89
N GLU A 433 0.70 4.47 -18.49
CA GLU A 433 -0.09 3.49 -19.23
C GLU A 433 -1.03 2.69 -18.33
N ARG A 434 -0.56 2.28 -17.15
CA ARG A 434 -1.34 1.53 -16.17
C ARG A 434 -0.75 1.62 -14.76
N HIS A 435 -1.60 1.44 -13.76
CA HIS A 435 -1.12 1.23 -12.40
C HIS A 435 -0.35 -0.09 -12.30
N ARG A 436 0.83 -0.05 -11.68
CA ARG A 436 1.66 -1.21 -11.37
C ARG A 436 2.12 -1.14 -9.92
N GLU A 437 2.09 -2.27 -9.26
CA GLU A 437 2.45 -2.39 -7.84
C GLU A 437 3.94 -2.13 -7.59
N ALA A 438 4.27 -1.84 -6.34
CA ALA A 438 5.64 -1.54 -5.91
C ALA A 438 6.62 -2.69 -6.16
N VAL A 439 6.18 -3.94 -6.07
CA VAL A 439 7.02 -5.11 -6.39
C VAL A 439 7.58 -5.07 -7.80
N THR A 440 6.84 -4.47 -8.73
CA THR A 440 7.26 -4.29 -10.13
C THR A 440 7.96 -2.95 -10.35
N THR A 441 7.42 -1.86 -9.76
CA THR A 441 7.89 -0.51 -10.06
C THR A 441 9.18 -0.15 -9.33
N ARG A 442 9.44 -0.66 -8.12
CA ARG A 442 10.68 -0.38 -7.39
C ARG A 442 11.93 -0.87 -8.14
N PRO A 443 12.03 -2.12 -8.60
CA PRO A 443 13.17 -2.55 -9.40
C PRO A 443 13.38 -1.70 -10.66
N GLU A 444 12.29 -1.27 -11.30
CA GLU A 444 12.36 -0.50 -12.54
C GLU A 444 12.67 0.99 -12.32
N LEU A 445 12.12 1.63 -11.29
CA LEU A 445 12.16 3.09 -11.10
C LEU A 445 13.03 3.55 -9.91
N LEU A 446 13.48 2.63 -9.06
CA LEU A 446 14.33 2.92 -7.92
C LEU A 446 15.69 2.21 -8.04
N GLY A 447 15.69 0.96 -8.51
CA GLY A 447 16.85 0.11 -8.62
C GLY A 447 17.84 0.57 -9.69
N GLY A 448 19.10 0.24 -9.49
CA GLY A 448 20.22 0.54 -10.38
C GLY A 448 21.48 0.86 -9.58
N VAL A 449 22.62 0.32 -9.98
CA VAL A 449 23.89 0.64 -9.31
C VAL A 449 24.28 2.07 -9.67
N GLY A 450 24.28 2.96 -8.69
CA GLY A 450 24.69 4.35 -8.82
C GLY A 450 26.07 4.58 -8.21
N ARG A 451 27.02 5.07 -8.98
CA ARG A 451 28.35 5.51 -8.52
C ARG A 451 28.35 7.03 -8.42
N GLN A 452 28.62 7.55 -7.24
CA GLN A 452 28.70 8.99 -7.00
C GLN A 452 30.16 9.48 -7.15
N THR A 453 30.33 10.53 -7.94
CA THR A 453 31.60 11.23 -8.10
C THR A 453 31.40 12.73 -7.90
N LYS A 454 32.46 13.45 -7.58
CA LYS A 454 32.46 14.92 -7.54
C LYS A 454 33.44 15.45 -8.57
N HIS A 455 32.98 16.34 -9.44
CA HIS A 455 33.81 17.00 -10.44
C HIS A 455 33.42 18.47 -10.52
N ALA A 456 34.42 19.35 -10.44
CA ALA A 456 34.23 20.81 -10.50
C ALA A 456 33.12 21.34 -9.57
N GLY A 457 33.02 20.81 -8.34
CA GLY A 457 31.99 21.19 -7.36
C GLY A 457 30.61 20.57 -7.58
N GLN A 458 30.41 19.83 -8.67
CA GLN A 458 29.15 19.17 -8.98
C GLN A 458 29.18 17.70 -8.53
N THR A 459 28.10 17.25 -7.95
CA THR A 459 27.86 15.82 -7.64
C THR A 459 27.27 15.14 -8.86
N GLN A 460 27.92 14.10 -9.35
CA GLN A 460 27.49 13.27 -10.47
C GLN A 460 27.15 11.88 -9.98
N ILE A 461 26.08 11.29 -10.51
CA ILE A 461 25.68 9.90 -10.26
C ILE A 461 25.65 9.16 -11.59
N ASN A 462 26.57 8.21 -11.75
CA ASN A 462 26.61 7.34 -12.92
C ASN A 462 25.80 6.08 -12.62
N ILE A 463 24.71 5.85 -13.35
CA ILE A 463 23.76 4.78 -13.07
C ILE A 463 23.90 3.68 -14.10
N SER A 464 24.09 2.43 -13.64
CA SER A 464 24.07 1.21 -14.45
C SER A 464 22.80 0.43 -14.16
N LEU A 465 22.00 0.20 -15.20
CA LEU A 465 20.78 -0.60 -15.14
C LEU A 465 21.03 -2.00 -15.68
N THR A 466 20.44 -3.00 -15.05
CA THR A 466 20.69 -4.42 -15.35
C THR A 466 19.49 -5.13 -15.97
N HIS A 467 18.35 -4.45 -16.16
CA HIS A 467 17.13 -5.08 -16.70
C HIS A 467 16.90 -4.77 -18.19
N SER A 468 16.17 -5.65 -18.87
CA SER A 468 15.92 -5.58 -20.32
C SER A 468 15.15 -4.33 -20.78
N LYS A 469 14.39 -3.69 -19.89
CA LYS A 469 13.61 -2.47 -20.17
C LYS A 469 14.40 -1.17 -19.94
N SER A 470 15.70 -1.25 -19.67
CA SER A 470 16.51 -0.10 -19.24
C SER A 470 16.40 1.12 -20.16
N ASN A 471 16.41 0.94 -21.48
CA ASN A 471 16.33 2.06 -22.43
C ASN A 471 14.97 2.76 -22.40
N SER A 472 13.87 2.02 -22.32
CA SER A 472 12.53 2.61 -22.17
C SER A 472 12.38 3.36 -20.86
N ILE A 473 12.87 2.80 -19.76
CA ILE A 473 12.82 3.44 -18.44
C ILE A 473 13.67 4.71 -18.42
N LYS A 474 14.88 4.69 -18.98
CA LYS A 474 15.72 5.89 -19.09
C LYS A 474 15.01 7.03 -19.82
N ALA A 475 14.34 6.72 -20.93
CA ALA A 475 13.61 7.74 -21.70
C ALA A 475 12.45 8.35 -20.90
N LYS A 476 11.65 7.50 -20.23
CA LYS A 476 10.52 7.94 -19.39
C LYS A 476 11.00 8.77 -18.19
N LEU A 477 12.07 8.35 -17.51
CA LEU A 477 12.66 9.11 -16.42
C LEU A 477 13.24 10.46 -16.88
N ALA A 478 13.90 10.49 -18.03
CA ALA A 478 14.42 11.72 -18.61
C ALA A 478 13.29 12.71 -18.95
N GLU A 479 12.18 12.25 -19.53
CA GLU A 479 11.00 13.08 -19.80
C GLU A 479 10.39 13.64 -18.52
N ALA A 480 10.16 12.78 -17.51
CA ALA A 480 9.62 13.21 -16.23
C ALA A 480 10.57 14.20 -15.52
N SER A 481 11.87 13.93 -15.52
CA SER A 481 12.89 14.80 -14.93
C SER A 481 12.95 16.15 -15.62
N ALA A 482 12.92 16.20 -16.94
CA ALA A 482 12.91 17.46 -17.71
C ALA A 482 11.66 18.32 -17.38
N PHE A 483 10.49 17.70 -17.30
CA PHE A 483 9.27 18.38 -16.85
C PHE A 483 9.42 18.96 -15.45
N LEU A 484 9.87 18.17 -14.47
CA LEU A 484 10.08 18.60 -13.09
C LEU A 484 11.13 19.73 -12.99
N GLN A 485 12.22 19.61 -13.76
CA GLN A 485 13.24 20.65 -13.82
C GLN A 485 12.68 21.96 -14.39
N GLY A 486 11.84 21.87 -15.41
CA GLY A 486 11.14 23.03 -15.97
C GLY A 486 10.32 23.78 -14.92
N LEU A 487 9.62 23.07 -14.03
CA LEU A 487 8.85 23.69 -12.94
C LEU A 487 9.72 24.40 -11.90
N ILE A 488 10.94 23.88 -11.65
CA ILE A 488 11.88 24.44 -10.67
C ILE A 488 12.55 25.70 -11.24
N THR A 489 12.88 25.69 -12.53
CA THR A 489 13.69 26.73 -13.17
C THR A 489 12.88 27.78 -13.94
N THR A 490 11.55 27.68 -13.94
CA THR A 490 10.72 28.66 -14.64
C THR A 490 10.89 30.07 -14.09
N ALA A 491 10.89 31.08 -14.98
CA ALA A 491 11.01 32.48 -14.62
C ALA A 491 9.83 32.99 -13.75
N GLU A 492 8.69 32.31 -13.77
CA GLU A 492 7.50 32.68 -13.01
C GLU A 492 7.62 32.44 -11.50
N GLN A 493 8.69 31.80 -11.02
CA GLN A 493 8.95 31.52 -9.60
C GLN A 493 7.76 30.87 -8.87
N LEU A 494 7.24 29.79 -9.44
CA LEU A 494 6.09 29.06 -8.89
C LEU A 494 6.34 28.60 -7.43
N THR A 495 5.34 28.78 -6.59
CA THR A 495 5.35 28.26 -5.21
C THR A 495 5.25 26.72 -5.19
N ASN A 496 5.64 26.09 -4.07
CA ASN A 496 5.50 24.64 -3.90
C ASN A 496 4.07 24.13 -4.20
N PRO A 497 2.99 24.73 -3.67
CA PRO A 497 1.62 24.33 -4.02
C PRO A 497 1.29 24.43 -5.51
N GLN A 498 1.74 25.50 -6.19
CA GLN A 498 1.50 25.67 -7.62
C GLN A 498 2.24 24.62 -8.45
N ARG A 499 3.51 24.34 -8.11
CA ARG A 499 4.27 23.27 -8.78
C ARG A 499 3.61 21.91 -8.55
N TRP A 500 3.16 21.63 -7.32
CA TRP A 500 2.47 20.39 -7.02
C TRP A 500 1.17 20.23 -7.81
N GLU A 501 0.40 21.29 -7.93
CA GLU A 501 -0.81 21.31 -8.77
C GLU A 501 -0.51 20.98 -10.24
N LEU A 502 0.53 21.58 -10.82
CA LEU A 502 0.96 21.27 -12.18
C LEU A 502 1.45 19.82 -12.34
N ILE A 503 2.11 19.29 -11.34
CA ILE A 503 2.51 17.85 -11.32
C ILE A 503 1.25 16.98 -11.33
N LEU A 504 0.27 17.26 -10.48
CA LEU A 504 -0.99 16.50 -10.44
C LEU A 504 -1.78 16.62 -11.75
N LEU A 505 -1.87 17.80 -12.34
CA LEU A 505 -2.50 18.00 -13.65
C LEU A 505 -1.83 17.15 -14.73
N ARG A 506 -0.49 17.12 -14.79
CA ARG A 506 0.25 16.28 -15.74
C ARG A 506 -0.06 14.79 -15.56
N ILE A 507 -0.12 14.32 -14.31
CA ILE A 507 -0.48 12.94 -13.99
C ILE A 507 -1.93 12.65 -14.39
N PHE A 508 -2.82 13.60 -14.10
CA PHE A 508 -4.25 13.48 -14.30
C PHE A 508 -4.64 13.47 -15.79
N GLU A 509 -4.06 14.36 -16.59
CA GLU A 509 -4.28 14.39 -18.05
C GLU A 509 -3.93 13.07 -18.72
N LYS A 510 -2.80 12.48 -18.34
CA LYS A 510 -2.36 11.18 -18.89
C LYS A 510 -3.22 10.00 -18.45
N PHE A 511 -3.86 10.08 -17.29
CA PHE A 511 -4.45 8.90 -16.61
C PHE A 511 -5.98 8.86 -16.65
N ILE A 512 -6.66 9.99 -16.63
CA ILE A 512 -8.12 10.05 -16.45
C ILE A 512 -8.84 10.31 -17.75
N GLN A 513 -8.34 11.17 -18.62
CA GLN A 513 -8.98 11.46 -19.91
C GLN A 513 -9.20 10.21 -20.79
N PRO A 514 -8.22 9.29 -20.97
CA PRO A 514 -8.45 8.10 -21.78
C PRO A 514 -9.46 7.12 -21.18
N LYS A 515 -9.59 7.11 -19.84
CA LYS A 515 -10.53 6.20 -19.15
C LYS A 515 -11.96 6.74 -19.09
N LEU A 516 -12.14 8.06 -19.02
CA LEU A 516 -13.47 8.66 -19.08
C LEU A 516 -14.12 8.45 -20.45
N GLN A 517 -13.34 8.48 -21.53
CA GLN A 517 -13.84 8.19 -22.88
C GLN A 517 -14.27 6.72 -23.06
N ASN A 518 -13.66 5.78 -22.31
CA ASN A 518 -13.93 4.34 -22.43
C ASN A 518 -14.98 3.80 -21.45
N THR A 519 -15.39 4.55 -20.43
CA THR A 519 -16.30 4.03 -19.38
C THR A 519 -17.78 4.28 -19.65
N GLY A 520 -18.15 5.04 -20.69
CA GLY A 520 -19.55 5.27 -21.05
C GLY A 520 -20.42 5.83 -19.91
N LEU A 521 -19.81 6.42 -18.89
CA LEU A 521 -20.55 7.12 -17.83
C LEU A 521 -21.09 8.41 -18.40
N PRO A 522 -22.40 8.68 -18.31
CA PRO A 522 -22.94 9.95 -18.76
C PRO A 522 -22.31 11.08 -17.96
N THR A 523 -21.75 12.05 -18.66
CA THR A 523 -21.44 13.37 -18.08
C THR A 523 -22.75 13.93 -17.53
N LEU A 524 -22.79 14.19 -16.24
CA LEU A 524 -23.89 14.95 -15.64
C LEU A 524 -23.90 16.32 -16.29
N ALA A 525 -24.93 16.57 -17.12
CA ALA A 525 -25.21 17.90 -17.63
C ALA A 525 -25.44 18.82 -16.42
N THR A 526 -24.60 19.84 -16.31
CA THR A 526 -24.85 20.99 -15.44
C THR A 526 -26.08 21.70 -15.96
N GLY A 527 -27.23 21.48 -15.33
CA GLY A 527 -28.42 22.30 -15.46
C GLY A 527 -28.58 23.14 -14.21
#